data_29b26d9d3587969a46aee209388450f8
#
_entry.id   29b26d9d3587969a46aee209388450f8
#
_cell.length_a   1.000
_cell.length_b   1.000
_cell.length_c   1.000
_cell.angle_alpha   90.00
_cell.angle_beta   90.00
_cell.angle_gamma   90.00
#
_symmetry.space_group_name_H-M   'P 1'
#
loop_
_entity.id
_entity.type
_entity.pdbx_description
1 polymer ?
#
loop_
_entity_poly.entity_id
_entity_poly.type
_entity_poly.pdbx_seq_one_letter_code
_entity_poly.pdbx_strand_id
1 'polypeptide(L)'
;MGLLKNTKNQNMTEGQKLTSRYNSARHNILLVIAFTLINCVLCAAGSSSYFLFSAAIPYYLVTDGLYWTGKKPAEWYGADFQADPDNSYLYICLAVSVVIVAFFALTWFLSKKYGYGWLVAALVLFVADTFAMFYFYGFSADMIMDFAFHAWVLVSLASGIIAAINLKKLPEEEPYLAQEGQTYSYIPQAEMPIENNEVYAPAEQVVTETENNQEITE
;
A
#
# COMPACT_ATOMS: atom_id res chain seq x y z
N MET A 1 -3.43 -31.11 21.01
CA MET A 1 -2.74 -30.16 20.10
C MET A 1 -3.49 -28.82 20.22
N GLY A 2 -3.02 -27.95 21.13
CA GLY A 2 -3.70 -26.71 21.49
C GLY A 2 -3.53 -25.67 20.38
N LEU A 3 -4.65 -25.21 19.84
CA LEU A 3 -4.71 -24.04 18.96
C LEU A 3 -4.13 -22.84 19.73
N LEU A 4 -2.96 -22.36 19.31
CA LEU A 4 -2.41 -21.08 19.75
C LEU A 4 -3.38 -19.98 19.30
N LYS A 5 -4.35 -19.70 20.15
CA LYS A 5 -5.28 -18.59 20.00
C LYS A 5 -4.43 -17.32 19.99
N ASN A 6 -4.43 -16.60 18.90
CA ASN A 6 -3.66 -15.39 18.66
C ASN A 6 -4.07 -14.31 19.70
N THR A 7 -3.43 -14.33 20.85
CA THR A 7 -3.70 -13.46 22.00
C THR A 7 -3.39 -11.99 21.74
N LYS A 8 -2.70 -11.68 20.62
CA LYS A 8 -2.30 -10.33 20.25
C LYS A 8 -3.49 -9.40 19.87
N ASN A 9 -4.63 -9.98 19.47
CA ASN A 9 -5.80 -9.20 19.05
C ASN A 9 -6.82 -8.94 20.18
N GLN A 10 -6.65 -9.52 21.34
CA GLN A 10 -7.65 -9.41 22.42
C GLN A 10 -7.55 -8.11 23.23
N ASN A 11 -6.44 -7.36 23.14
CA ASN A 11 -6.20 -6.15 23.95
C ASN A 11 -6.13 -4.85 23.11
N MET A 12 -6.48 -4.89 21.81
CA MET A 12 -6.48 -3.67 20.99
C MET A 12 -7.75 -2.87 21.22
N THR A 13 -7.61 -1.55 21.42
CA THR A 13 -8.75 -0.63 21.45
C THR A 13 -9.46 -0.59 20.10
N GLU A 14 -10.70 -0.08 20.05
CA GLU A 14 -11.44 0.05 18.80
C GLU A 14 -10.68 0.96 17.80
N GLY A 15 -10.14 2.09 18.27
CA GLY A 15 -9.33 2.99 17.46
C GLY A 15 -8.09 2.31 16.87
N GLN A 16 -7.38 1.49 17.66
CA GLN A 16 -6.23 0.72 17.16
C GLN A 16 -6.62 -0.29 16.06
N LYS A 17 -7.76 -0.97 16.21
CA LYS A 17 -8.26 -1.91 15.19
C LYS A 17 -8.61 -1.19 13.88
N LEU A 18 -9.27 -0.05 13.97
CA LEU A 18 -9.62 0.77 12.80
C LEU A 18 -8.37 1.32 12.11
N THR A 19 -7.41 1.85 12.87
CA THR A 19 -6.13 2.32 12.36
C THR A 19 -5.36 1.20 11.65
N SER A 20 -5.32 0.01 12.23
CA SER A 20 -4.68 -1.17 11.63
C SER A 20 -5.32 -1.54 10.29
N ARG A 21 -6.67 -1.55 10.19
CA ARG A 21 -7.39 -1.81 8.94
C ARG A 21 -7.08 -0.76 7.86
N TYR A 22 -7.07 0.51 8.24
CA TYR A 22 -6.71 1.60 7.33
C TYR A 22 -5.29 1.46 6.78
N ASN A 23 -4.33 1.20 7.65
CA ASN A 23 -2.94 1.00 7.26
C ASN A 23 -2.76 -0.26 6.40
N SER A 24 -3.46 -1.36 6.71
CA SER A 24 -3.45 -2.56 5.89
C SER A 24 -3.94 -2.29 4.46
N ALA A 25 -5.03 -1.54 4.29
CA ALA A 25 -5.52 -1.15 2.97
C ALA A 25 -4.49 -0.34 2.19
N ARG A 26 -3.79 0.59 2.85
CA ARG A 26 -2.70 1.35 2.23
C ARG A 26 -1.52 0.47 1.81
N HIS A 27 -1.12 -0.49 2.65
CA HIS A 27 -0.06 -1.44 2.29
C HIS A 27 -0.43 -2.31 1.08
N ASN A 28 -1.72 -2.64 0.90
CA ASN A 28 -2.15 -3.38 -0.28
C ASN A 28 -1.98 -2.57 -1.58
N ILE A 29 -2.16 -1.23 -1.55
CA ILE A 29 -1.81 -0.39 -2.70
C ILE A 29 -0.32 -0.50 -3.02
N LEU A 30 0.54 -0.48 -2.00
CA LEU A 30 1.99 -0.62 -2.20
C LEU A 30 2.35 -1.99 -2.82
N LEU A 31 1.67 -3.07 -2.40
CA LEU A 31 1.84 -4.39 -3.03
C LEU A 31 1.42 -4.37 -4.50
N VAL A 32 0.27 -3.77 -4.82
CA VAL A 32 -0.19 -3.61 -6.21
C VAL A 32 0.86 -2.87 -7.04
N ILE A 33 1.40 -1.75 -6.55
CA ILE A 33 2.45 -0.99 -7.24
C ILE A 33 3.68 -1.86 -7.50
N ALA A 34 4.19 -2.53 -6.45
CA ALA A 34 5.40 -3.33 -6.54
C ALA A 34 5.26 -4.47 -7.56
N PHE A 35 4.18 -5.25 -7.48
CA PHE A 35 3.97 -6.36 -8.40
C PHE A 35 3.64 -5.89 -9.83
N THR A 36 2.96 -4.76 -10.00
CA THR A 36 2.74 -4.17 -11.32
C THR A 36 4.08 -3.80 -11.98
N LEU A 37 4.97 -3.13 -11.25
CA LEU A 37 6.30 -2.79 -11.77
C LEU A 37 7.12 -4.04 -12.11
N ILE A 38 7.12 -5.05 -11.23
CA ILE A 38 7.81 -6.32 -11.48
C ILE A 38 7.26 -6.98 -12.75
N ASN A 39 5.94 -7.06 -12.91
CA ASN A 39 5.31 -7.67 -14.08
C ASN A 39 5.63 -6.92 -15.37
N CYS A 40 5.61 -5.58 -15.34
CA CYS A 40 6.01 -4.77 -16.51
C CYS A 40 7.47 -5.02 -16.91
N VAL A 41 8.38 -5.10 -15.93
CA VAL A 41 9.81 -5.41 -16.17
C VAL A 41 9.98 -6.82 -16.71
N LEU A 42 9.34 -7.82 -16.12
CA LEU A 42 9.39 -9.21 -16.59
C LEU A 42 8.85 -9.35 -18.01
N CYS A 43 7.72 -8.68 -18.30
CA CYS A 43 7.14 -8.62 -19.64
C CYS A 43 8.12 -8.01 -20.66
N ALA A 44 8.77 -6.90 -20.32
CA ALA A 44 9.76 -6.25 -21.16
C ALA A 44 11.03 -7.10 -21.37
N ALA A 45 11.39 -7.91 -20.37
CA ALA A 45 12.50 -8.87 -20.44
C ALA A 45 12.17 -10.17 -21.21
N GLY A 46 10.93 -10.31 -21.73
CA GLY A 46 10.50 -11.52 -22.44
C GLY A 46 10.19 -12.72 -21.55
N SER A 47 10.05 -12.50 -20.23
CA SER A 47 9.69 -13.57 -19.28
C SER A 47 8.22 -13.96 -19.43
N SER A 48 7.93 -15.26 -19.32
CA SER A 48 6.56 -15.79 -19.19
C SER A 48 6.03 -15.76 -17.74
N SER A 49 6.88 -15.39 -16.79
CA SER A 49 6.48 -15.31 -15.37
C SER A 49 5.60 -14.08 -15.13
N TYR A 50 4.57 -14.27 -14.34
CA TYR A 50 3.62 -13.24 -13.95
C TYR A 50 3.27 -13.37 -12.47
N PHE A 51 3.26 -12.26 -11.76
CA PHE A 51 2.88 -12.20 -10.35
C PHE A 51 1.45 -11.68 -10.23
N LEU A 52 0.65 -12.38 -9.45
CA LEU A 52 -0.67 -11.95 -9.02
C LEU A 52 -0.57 -10.64 -8.20
N PHE A 53 -1.69 -10.00 -7.88
CA PHE A 53 -1.76 -8.72 -7.15
C PHE A 53 -1.30 -7.48 -7.92
N SER A 54 -1.14 -7.56 -9.22
CA SER A 54 -0.78 -6.41 -10.06
C SER A 54 -2.01 -5.71 -10.63
N ALA A 55 -1.85 -4.46 -11.05
CA ALA A 55 -2.82 -3.79 -11.91
C ALA A 55 -2.72 -4.34 -13.34
N ALA A 56 -3.87 -4.60 -13.96
CA ALA A 56 -3.96 -5.24 -15.26
C ALA A 56 -3.66 -4.25 -16.41
N ILE A 57 -4.15 -3.02 -16.34
CA ILE A 57 -3.99 -2.03 -17.42
C ILE A 57 -2.52 -1.75 -17.75
N PRO A 58 -1.63 -1.43 -16.79
CA PRO A 58 -0.22 -1.17 -17.11
C PRO A 58 0.47 -2.37 -17.75
N TYR A 59 0.21 -3.57 -17.24
CA TYR A 59 0.76 -4.80 -17.81
C TYR A 59 0.26 -5.06 -19.24
N TYR A 60 -1.06 -4.88 -19.47
CA TYR A 60 -1.66 -5.02 -20.80
C TYR A 60 -1.04 -4.04 -21.79
N LEU A 61 -0.93 -2.75 -21.43
CA LEU A 61 -0.35 -1.73 -22.31
C LEU A 61 1.10 -2.04 -22.69
N VAL A 62 1.92 -2.48 -21.72
CA VAL A 62 3.32 -2.89 -22.02
C VAL A 62 3.34 -4.10 -22.93
N THR A 63 2.48 -5.09 -22.69
CA THR A 63 2.37 -6.30 -23.53
C THR A 63 1.95 -5.95 -24.95
N ASP A 64 0.92 -5.11 -25.09
CA ASP A 64 0.37 -4.70 -26.38
C ASP A 64 1.38 -3.85 -27.17
N GLY A 65 2.04 -2.89 -26.52
CA GLY A 65 3.10 -2.10 -27.14
C GLY A 65 4.28 -2.96 -27.66
N LEU A 66 4.67 -3.98 -26.88
CA LEU A 66 5.71 -4.92 -27.32
C LEU A 66 5.24 -5.83 -28.44
N TYR A 67 3.96 -6.23 -28.44
CA TYR A 67 3.37 -7.05 -29.50
C TYR A 67 3.40 -6.30 -30.84
N TRP A 68 2.80 -5.12 -30.91
CA TRP A 68 2.69 -4.36 -32.14
C TRP A 68 4.03 -3.90 -32.73
N THR A 69 5.04 -3.75 -31.89
CA THR A 69 6.43 -3.42 -32.34
C THR A 69 7.31 -4.64 -32.64
N GLY A 70 6.74 -5.85 -32.67
CA GLY A 70 7.45 -7.09 -33.03
C GLY A 70 8.52 -7.51 -32.00
N LYS A 71 8.39 -7.08 -30.73
CA LYS A 71 9.36 -7.38 -29.66
C LYS A 71 8.97 -8.53 -28.74
N LYS A 72 7.85 -9.22 -29.06
CA LYS A 72 7.48 -10.47 -28.40
C LYS A 72 8.14 -11.67 -29.09
N PRO A 73 8.20 -12.85 -28.45
CA PRO A 73 8.68 -14.09 -29.07
C PRO A 73 7.92 -14.42 -30.35
N ALA A 74 8.61 -15.02 -31.33
CA ALA A 74 8.06 -15.28 -32.66
C ALA A 74 6.77 -16.11 -32.67
N GLU A 75 6.60 -16.98 -31.67
CA GLU A 75 5.38 -17.81 -31.50
C GLU A 75 4.11 -17.02 -31.20
N TRP A 76 4.24 -15.73 -30.83
CA TRP A 76 3.10 -14.85 -30.57
C TRP A 76 2.47 -14.30 -31.85
N TYR A 77 3.18 -14.39 -32.98
CA TYR A 77 2.78 -13.75 -34.21
C TYR A 77 2.24 -14.75 -35.22
N GLY A 78 1.15 -14.40 -35.87
CA GLY A 78 0.65 -15.15 -37.03
C GLY A 78 1.55 -14.94 -38.27
N ALA A 79 1.38 -15.78 -39.27
CA ALA A 79 2.19 -15.73 -40.52
C ALA A 79 2.09 -14.38 -41.27
N ASP A 80 0.96 -13.69 -41.14
CA ASP A 80 0.71 -12.41 -41.81
C ASP A 80 0.97 -11.18 -40.93
N PHE A 81 1.56 -11.37 -39.74
CA PHE A 81 1.85 -10.26 -38.83
C PHE A 81 2.95 -9.37 -39.41
N GLN A 82 2.67 -8.09 -39.45
CA GLN A 82 3.65 -7.05 -39.82
C GLN A 82 3.85 -6.14 -38.62
N ALA A 83 5.07 -6.15 -38.06
CA ALA A 83 5.42 -5.26 -36.97
C ALA A 83 5.42 -3.81 -37.42
N ASP A 84 4.92 -2.91 -36.60
CA ASP A 84 5.10 -1.49 -36.79
C ASP A 84 6.57 -1.14 -36.58
N PRO A 85 7.28 -0.61 -37.59
CA PRO A 85 8.69 -0.24 -37.47
C PRO A 85 8.89 0.97 -36.53
N ASP A 86 7.83 1.75 -36.32
CA ASP A 86 7.87 2.89 -35.40
C ASP A 86 7.59 2.46 -33.96
N ASN A 87 8.50 2.77 -33.04
CA ASN A 87 8.34 2.48 -31.63
C ASN A 87 7.44 3.50 -30.89
N SER A 88 6.86 4.48 -31.59
CA SER A 88 6.05 5.52 -30.96
C SER A 88 4.90 4.93 -30.17
N TYR A 89 4.23 3.90 -30.69
CA TYR A 89 3.14 3.23 -30.00
C TYR A 89 3.61 2.59 -28.67
N LEU A 90 4.73 1.88 -28.68
CA LEU A 90 5.32 1.32 -27.47
C LEU A 90 5.63 2.42 -26.43
N TYR A 91 6.21 3.53 -26.85
CA TYR A 91 6.54 4.63 -25.95
C TYR A 91 5.28 5.27 -25.34
N ILE A 92 4.21 5.39 -26.11
CA ILE A 92 2.91 5.85 -25.60
C ILE A 92 2.37 4.87 -24.54
N CYS A 93 2.36 3.56 -24.83
CA CYS A 93 1.93 2.54 -23.89
C CYS A 93 2.73 2.56 -22.59
N LEU A 94 4.07 2.68 -22.70
CA LEU A 94 4.94 2.80 -21.53
C LEU A 94 4.66 4.08 -20.74
N ALA A 95 4.50 5.22 -21.39
CA ALA A 95 4.21 6.49 -20.73
C ALA A 95 2.89 6.45 -19.97
N VAL A 96 1.84 5.91 -20.58
CA VAL A 96 0.52 5.75 -19.91
C VAL A 96 0.63 4.79 -18.73
N SER A 97 1.33 3.67 -18.89
CA SER A 97 1.57 2.72 -17.79
C SER A 97 2.28 3.37 -16.61
N VAL A 98 3.33 4.17 -16.87
CA VAL A 98 4.05 4.92 -15.83
C VAL A 98 3.13 5.91 -15.13
N VAL A 99 2.28 6.64 -15.87
CA VAL A 99 1.33 7.60 -15.29
C VAL A 99 0.34 6.89 -14.36
N ILE A 100 -0.20 5.73 -14.76
CA ILE A 100 -1.14 4.96 -13.92
C ILE A 100 -0.44 4.49 -12.63
N VAL A 101 0.76 3.92 -12.73
CA VAL A 101 1.53 3.46 -11.55
C VAL A 101 1.91 4.64 -10.65
N ALA A 102 2.31 5.77 -11.23
CA ALA A 102 2.59 6.99 -10.48
C ALA A 102 1.36 7.53 -9.75
N PHE A 103 0.16 7.40 -10.35
CA PHE A 103 -1.08 7.79 -9.70
C PHE A 103 -1.40 6.89 -8.50
N PHE A 104 -1.21 5.57 -8.60
CA PHE A 104 -1.32 4.67 -7.44
C PHE A 104 -0.31 5.04 -6.35
N ALA A 105 0.94 5.34 -6.70
CA ALA A 105 1.95 5.78 -5.75
C ALA A 105 1.56 7.10 -5.07
N LEU A 106 1.01 8.04 -5.83
CA LEU A 106 0.51 9.31 -5.31
C LEU A 106 -0.65 9.08 -4.33
N THR A 107 -1.62 8.21 -4.65
CA THR A 107 -2.74 7.89 -3.75
C THR A 107 -2.25 7.25 -2.46
N TRP A 108 -1.28 6.33 -2.53
CA TRP A 108 -0.65 5.73 -1.35
C TRP A 108 0.04 6.77 -0.46
N PHE A 109 0.83 7.67 -1.06
CA PHE A 109 1.57 8.70 -0.33
C PHE A 109 0.61 9.74 0.30
N LEU A 110 -0.32 10.27 -0.48
CA LEU A 110 -1.24 11.32 -0.03
C LEU A 110 -2.28 10.81 0.95
N SER A 111 -2.69 9.53 0.88
CA SER A 111 -3.60 8.93 1.86
C SER A 111 -3.02 8.98 3.28
N LYS A 112 -1.69 8.92 3.44
CA LYS A 112 -1.04 9.09 4.74
C LYS A 112 -1.25 10.50 5.32
N LYS A 113 -1.14 11.53 4.49
CA LYS A 113 -1.13 12.94 4.90
C LYS A 113 -2.52 13.57 4.92
N TYR A 114 -3.34 13.27 3.90
CA TYR A 114 -4.60 13.99 3.64
C TYR A 114 -5.86 13.14 3.86
N GLY A 115 -5.71 11.92 4.37
CA GLY A 115 -6.82 11.08 4.78
C GLY A 115 -7.41 10.19 3.69
N TYR A 116 -8.60 9.64 3.97
CA TYR A 116 -9.19 8.54 3.19
C TYR A 116 -9.66 8.91 1.78
N GLY A 117 -9.83 10.20 1.46
CA GLY A 117 -10.25 10.62 0.12
C GLY A 117 -9.33 10.10 -0.99
N TRP A 118 -8.03 10.04 -0.73
CA TRP A 118 -7.06 9.46 -1.66
C TRP A 118 -7.15 7.94 -1.75
N LEU A 119 -7.61 7.27 -0.69
CA LEU A 119 -7.90 5.84 -0.72
C LEU A 119 -9.14 5.55 -1.57
N VAL A 120 -10.14 6.46 -1.57
CA VAL A 120 -11.29 6.40 -2.49
C VAL A 120 -10.83 6.55 -3.94
N ALA A 121 -9.92 7.48 -4.23
CA ALA A 121 -9.37 7.63 -5.57
C ALA A 121 -8.65 6.35 -6.04
N ALA A 122 -7.87 5.72 -5.16
CA ALA A 122 -7.24 4.42 -5.44
C ALA A 122 -8.28 3.33 -5.70
N LEU A 123 -9.35 3.27 -4.91
CA LEU A 123 -10.44 2.31 -5.10
C LEU A 123 -11.11 2.48 -6.48
N VAL A 124 -11.45 3.72 -6.86
CA VAL A 124 -12.07 4.01 -8.16
C VAL A 124 -11.16 3.61 -9.31
N LEU A 125 -9.87 3.93 -9.23
CA LEU A 125 -8.91 3.53 -10.25
C LEU A 125 -8.78 2.01 -10.33
N PHE A 126 -8.73 1.31 -9.19
CA PHE A 126 -8.60 -0.14 -9.17
C PHE A 126 -9.89 -0.87 -9.61
N VAL A 127 -11.07 -0.27 -9.39
CA VAL A 127 -12.33 -0.74 -9.99
C VAL A 127 -12.27 -0.63 -11.51
N ALA A 128 -11.81 0.51 -12.05
CA ALA A 128 -11.65 0.68 -13.49
C ALA A 128 -10.64 -0.33 -14.07
N ASP A 129 -9.53 -0.57 -13.39
CA ASP A 129 -8.54 -1.60 -13.75
C ASP A 129 -9.14 -3.01 -13.77
N THR A 130 -9.97 -3.35 -12.78
CA THR A 130 -10.68 -4.63 -12.72
C THR A 130 -11.65 -4.80 -13.90
N PHE A 131 -12.40 -3.75 -14.25
CA PHE A 131 -13.28 -3.78 -15.42
C PHE A 131 -12.49 -3.92 -16.72
N ALA A 132 -11.35 -3.23 -16.85
CA ALA A 132 -10.47 -3.37 -18.00
C ALA A 132 -9.92 -4.80 -18.11
N MET A 133 -9.56 -5.43 -17.01
CA MET A 133 -9.13 -6.83 -16.98
C MET A 133 -10.22 -7.76 -17.55
N PHE A 134 -11.50 -7.59 -17.14
CA PHE A 134 -12.62 -8.34 -17.71
C PHE A 134 -12.79 -8.09 -19.21
N TYR A 135 -12.61 -6.86 -19.64
CA TYR A 135 -12.77 -6.48 -21.04
C TYR A 135 -11.67 -7.09 -21.94
N PHE A 136 -10.41 -7.04 -21.50
CA PHE A 136 -9.27 -7.50 -22.31
C PHE A 136 -9.07 -9.01 -22.30
N TYR A 137 -9.25 -9.65 -21.15
CA TYR A 137 -8.96 -11.08 -20.99
C TYR A 137 -10.21 -11.97 -20.98
N GLY A 138 -11.39 -11.38 -20.81
CA GLY A 138 -12.63 -12.14 -20.64
C GLY A 138 -12.65 -12.90 -19.30
N PHE A 139 -13.63 -13.78 -19.17
CA PHE A 139 -13.74 -14.67 -18.02
C PHE A 139 -13.31 -16.09 -18.41
N SER A 140 -12.14 -16.50 -17.99
CA SER A 140 -11.60 -17.84 -18.19
C SER A 140 -11.19 -18.50 -16.87
N ALA A 141 -11.09 -19.81 -16.86
CA ALA A 141 -10.65 -20.55 -15.68
C ALA A 141 -9.24 -20.17 -15.24
N ASP A 142 -8.37 -19.83 -16.18
CA ASP A 142 -6.98 -19.43 -15.91
C ASP A 142 -6.88 -18.09 -15.18
N MET A 143 -7.92 -17.25 -15.31
CA MET A 143 -7.97 -15.91 -14.69
C MET A 143 -8.65 -15.89 -13.32
N ILE A 144 -9.15 -17.03 -12.83
CA ILE A 144 -9.91 -17.08 -11.55
C ILE A 144 -9.07 -16.53 -10.40
N MET A 145 -7.79 -16.84 -10.36
CA MET A 145 -6.89 -16.35 -9.29
C MET A 145 -6.70 -14.84 -9.37
N ASP A 146 -6.54 -14.26 -10.56
CA ASP A 146 -6.44 -12.82 -10.74
C ASP A 146 -7.72 -12.11 -10.28
N PHE A 147 -8.89 -12.63 -10.65
CA PHE A 147 -10.17 -12.11 -10.17
C PHE A 147 -10.32 -12.20 -8.65
N ALA A 148 -9.90 -13.31 -8.05
CA ALA A 148 -9.94 -13.46 -6.60
C ALA A 148 -9.06 -12.42 -5.90
N PHE A 149 -7.86 -12.15 -6.42
CA PHE A 149 -6.97 -11.14 -5.88
C PHE A 149 -7.47 -9.71 -6.11
N HIS A 150 -8.04 -9.41 -7.27
CA HIS A 150 -8.68 -8.12 -7.52
C HIS A 150 -9.84 -7.89 -6.55
N ALA A 151 -10.71 -8.88 -6.36
CA ALA A 151 -11.80 -8.81 -5.38
C ALA A 151 -11.27 -8.59 -3.97
N TRP A 152 -10.21 -9.28 -3.57
CA TRP A 152 -9.59 -9.12 -2.27
C TRP A 152 -9.02 -7.71 -2.05
N VAL A 153 -8.33 -7.14 -3.04
CA VAL A 153 -7.83 -5.75 -2.98
C VAL A 153 -8.98 -4.76 -2.87
N LEU A 154 -10.05 -4.92 -3.67
CA LEU A 154 -11.23 -4.06 -3.62
C LEU A 154 -11.89 -4.08 -2.23
N VAL A 155 -12.10 -5.27 -1.66
CA VAL A 155 -12.66 -5.44 -0.31
C VAL A 155 -11.75 -4.81 0.74
N SER A 156 -10.44 -4.98 0.60
CA SER A 156 -9.46 -4.39 1.52
C SER A 156 -9.48 -2.85 1.47
N LEU A 157 -9.52 -2.26 0.28
CA LEU A 157 -9.60 -0.80 0.11
C LEU A 157 -10.91 -0.25 0.69
N ALA A 158 -12.05 -0.88 0.38
CA ALA A 158 -13.35 -0.50 0.93
C ALA A 158 -13.37 -0.60 2.47
N SER A 159 -12.82 -1.69 3.03
CA SER A 159 -12.70 -1.87 4.49
C SER A 159 -11.83 -0.78 5.13
N GLY A 160 -10.73 -0.39 4.49
CA GLY A 160 -9.87 0.71 4.94
C GLY A 160 -10.58 2.06 4.95
N ILE A 161 -11.36 2.36 3.90
CA ILE A 161 -12.16 3.58 3.81
C ILE A 161 -13.21 3.64 4.94
N ILE A 162 -13.96 2.54 5.15
CA ILE A 162 -14.95 2.43 6.23
C ILE A 162 -14.26 2.60 7.59
N ALA A 163 -13.11 1.98 7.80
CA ALA A 163 -12.34 2.12 9.02
C ALA A 163 -11.93 3.58 9.27
N ALA A 164 -11.47 4.30 8.26
CA ALA A 164 -11.10 5.70 8.39
C ALA A 164 -12.30 6.63 8.68
N ILE A 165 -13.47 6.33 8.09
CA ILE A 165 -14.72 7.07 8.38
C ILE A 165 -15.14 6.86 9.83
N ASN A 166 -15.07 5.61 10.32
CA ASN A 166 -15.45 5.28 11.70
C ASN A 166 -14.44 5.87 12.70
N LEU A 167 -13.15 5.88 12.36
CA LEU A 167 -12.11 6.49 13.19
C LEU A 167 -12.39 7.97 13.48
N LYS A 168 -12.93 8.70 12.51
CA LYS A 168 -13.33 10.11 12.69
C LYS A 168 -14.54 10.32 13.61
N LYS A 169 -15.31 9.26 13.89
CA LYS A 169 -16.50 9.31 14.76
C LYS A 169 -16.20 8.93 16.20
N LEU A 170 -15.01 8.39 16.47
CA LEU A 170 -14.63 8.05 17.85
C LEU A 170 -14.45 9.33 18.67
N PRO A 171 -14.88 9.33 19.96
CA PRO A 171 -14.59 10.41 20.88
C PRO A 171 -13.09 10.63 21.05
N GLU A 172 -12.66 11.88 21.23
CA GLU A 172 -11.24 12.25 21.39
C GLU A 172 -10.56 11.66 22.65
N GLU A 173 -11.32 11.05 23.56
CA GLU A 173 -10.86 10.64 24.89
C GLU A 173 -10.24 9.24 24.99
N GLU A 174 -10.21 8.44 23.91
CA GLU A 174 -9.44 7.19 23.98
C GLU A 174 -7.94 7.47 23.82
N PRO A 175 -7.12 7.26 24.88
CA PRO A 175 -5.68 7.47 24.75
C PRO A 175 -5.13 6.48 23.73
N TYR A 176 -4.69 7.01 22.59
CA TYR A 176 -3.91 6.24 21.61
C TYR A 176 -2.57 5.87 22.22
N LEU A 177 -2.51 4.76 22.95
CA LEU A 177 -1.24 4.18 23.36
C LEU A 177 -0.50 3.79 22.07
N ALA A 178 0.42 4.65 21.66
CA ALA A 178 1.36 4.36 20.59
C ALA A 178 2.12 3.08 20.99
N GLN A 179 1.95 1.99 20.21
CA GLN A 179 2.86 0.86 20.31
C GLN A 179 4.25 1.37 19.95
N GLU A 180 5.18 1.27 20.89
CA GLU A 180 6.61 1.54 20.65
C GLU A 180 7.06 0.76 19.41
N GLY A 181 7.41 1.49 18.36
CA GLY A 181 7.92 0.95 17.10
C GLY A 181 7.18 1.35 15.83
N GLN A 182 5.98 1.95 15.88
CA GLN A 182 5.30 2.47 14.69
C GLN A 182 4.79 3.90 14.95
N THR A 183 5.64 4.86 14.67
CA THR A 183 5.32 6.30 14.76
C THR A 183 4.35 6.71 13.66
N TYR A 184 3.05 6.61 13.92
CA TYR A 184 2.04 7.28 13.12
C TYR A 184 1.09 8.05 14.03
N SER A 185 1.52 9.26 14.47
CA SER A 185 0.62 10.23 15.07
C SER A 185 -0.28 10.80 14.00
N TYR A 186 -1.54 10.37 13.93
CA TYR A 186 -2.60 11.22 13.44
C TYR A 186 -3.02 12.09 14.62
N ILE A 187 -2.49 13.30 14.70
CA ILE A 187 -3.00 14.36 15.57
C ILE A 187 -3.96 15.17 14.71
N PRO A 188 -5.29 15.17 14.96
CA PRO A 188 -6.15 16.21 14.43
C PRO A 188 -5.62 17.51 15.03
N GLN A 189 -5.28 18.50 14.18
CA GLN A 189 -5.04 19.87 14.65
C GLN A 189 -6.38 20.44 15.12
N ALA A 190 -6.73 20.18 16.37
CA ALA A 190 -7.60 21.05 17.13
C ALA A 190 -6.68 22.06 17.84
N GLU A 191 -6.96 23.34 17.63
CA GLU A 191 -6.28 24.47 18.25
C GLU A 191 -6.19 24.25 19.76
N MET A 192 -4.95 24.16 20.29
CA MET A 192 -4.75 24.12 21.73
C MET A 192 -5.09 25.50 22.29
N PRO A 193 -5.96 25.62 23.33
CA PRO A 193 -6.05 26.83 24.09
C PRO A 193 -4.71 27.10 24.77
N ILE A 194 -4.21 28.29 24.61
CA ILE A 194 -3.01 28.77 25.31
C ILE A 194 -3.40 28.93 26.79
N GLU A 195 -3.09 27.94 27.59
CA GLU A 195 -3.22 28.05 29.04
C GLU A 195 -1.87 28.36 29.68
N ASN A 196 -1.89 29.39 30.53
CA ASN A 196 -0.81 30.14 31.07
C ASN A 196 0.29 29.31 31.76
N ASN A 197 1.54 29.76 31.51
CA ASN A 197 2.76 29.40 32.21
C ASN A 197 2.60 29.43 33.75
N GLU A 198 2.66 28.25 34.37
CA GLU A 198 3.22 28.13 35.71
C GLU A 198 4.59 27.43 35.63
N VAL A 199 5.60 28.22 36.07
CA VAL A 199 7.00 27.84 36.12
C VAL A 199 7.18 26.77 37.20
N TYR A 200 7.37 25.52 36.80
CA TYR A 200 7.89 24.50 37.71
C TYR A 200 9.41 24.54 37.73
N ALA A 201 9.96 24.90 38.91
CA ALA A 201 11.39 24.84 39.21
C ALA A 201 11.89 23.38 39.13
N PRO A 202 13.11 23.13 38.62
CA PRO A 202 13.64 21.78 38.53
C PRO A 202 14.03 21.26 39.93
N ALA A 203 13.60 20.05 40.25
CA ALA A 203 14.00 19.33 41.45
C ALA A 203 15.48 18.97 41.38
N GLU A 204 16.19 19.36 42.46
CA GLU A 204 17.59 19.10 42.75
C GLU A 204 17.88 17.58 42.76
N GLN A 205 18.82 17.13 41.93
CA GLN A 205 19.32 15.76 41.95
C GLN A 205 20.28 15.60 43.15
N VAL A 206 19.88 14.82 44.15
CA VAL A 206 20.74 14.37 45.22
C VAL A 206 21.68 13.29 44.67
N VAL A 207 22.95 13.64 44.48
CA VAL A 207 24.02 12.71 44.14
C VAL A 207 24.45 12.02 45.44
N THR A 208 24.14 10.76 45.60
CA THR A 208 24.76 9.91 46.66
C THR A 208 26.05 9.31 46.09
N GLU A 209 27.18 9.87 46.56
CA GLU A 209 28.50 9.28 46.42
C GLU A 209 28.57 7.99 47.25
N THR A 210 28.84 6.88 46.60
CA THR A 210 29.19 5.62 47.26
C THR A 210 30.71 5.47 47.20
N GLU A 211 31.38 5.69 48.34
CA GLU A 211 32.78 5.41 48.54
C GLU A 211 33.05 3.93 48.34
N ASN A 212 33.97 3.65 47.47
CA ASN A 212 34.49 2.30 47.21
C ASN A 212 35.87 2.16 47.86
N ASN A 213 35.90 1.63 49.09
CA ASN A 213 37.13 1.22 49.78
C ASN A 213 37.65 -0.07 49.17
N GLN A 214 38.77 0.01 48.47
CA GLN A 214 39.60 -1.14 48.14
C GLN A 214 40.61 -1.34 49.31
N GLU A 215 40.48 -2.45 50.00
CA GLU A 215 41.48 -2.99 50.89
C GLU A 215 42.33 -3.99 50.13
N ILE A 216 43.63 -3.69 50.04
CA ILE A 216 44.71 -4.56 49.55
C ILE A 216 45.28 -5.28 50.77
N THR A 217 45.32 -6.59 50.75
CA THR A 217 46.28 -7.38 51.56
C THR A 217 46.63 -8.69 50.88
N GLU A 218 47.92 -8.82 50.61
CA GLU A 218 48.79 -9.97 50.44
C GLU A 218 48.38 -11.10 49.49
#